data_83508e42a3ccad5d4ab70a6565788884
#
_entry.id   83508e42a3ccad5d4ab70a6565788884
#
_cell.length_a   1.000
_cell.length_b   1.000
_cell.length_c   1.000
_cell.angle_alpha   90.00
_cell.angle_beta   90.00
_cell.angle_gamma   90.00
#
_symmetry.space_group_name_H-M   'P 1'
#
loop_
_entity.id
_entity.type
_entity.pdbx_description
1 polymer ?
#
loop_
_entity_poly.entity_id
_entity_poly.type
_entity_poly.pdbx_seq_one_letter_code
_entity_poly.pdbx_strand_id
1 'polypeptide(L)'
;IQQIAGINVMMYYGTSILQMTGFGRDSALIANIANGVTAVAATIVTLQLLKHVPRRPMLIVGLIGSTVAITGVTFASRLPAGSSFRAFATIGMMMLFLAFFQGAISPMTWLLMSEIFPEQVRGIGMGAATFCLWLANFGVGVLFPVGLAQIGMFWTFVCFIGTNLISLLFVLIFV
;
A
#
# COMPACT_ATOMS: atom_id res chain seq x y z
N ILE A 1 9.94 1.61 -4.25
CA ILE A 1 8.53 1.84 -4.62
C ILE A 1 7.61 1.04 -3.70
N GLN A 2 7.65 -0.29 -3.73
CA GLN A 2 6.68 -1.16 -3.05
C GLN A 2 6.55 -0.87 -1.54
N GLN A 3 7.64 -0.72 -0.80
CA GLN A 3 7.61 -0.56 0.66
C GLN A 3 7.24 0.85 1.11
N ILE A 4 7.72 1.84 0.39
CA ILE A 4 7.44 3.25 0.69
C ILE A 4 6.04 3.70 0.28
N ALA A 5 5.31 2.89 -0.49
CA ALA A 5 3.91 3.13 -0.81
C ALA A 5 2.95 2.95 0.39
N GLY A 6 3.43 2.40 1.52
CA GLY A 6 2.65 2.31 2.76
C GLY A 6 1.89 0.99 2.97
N ILE A 7 2.16 -0.06 2.18
CA ILE A 7 1.47 -1.35 2.32
C ILE A 7 1.63 -1.95 3.72
N ASN A 8 2.85 -1.90 4.26
CA ASN A 8 3.13 -2.52 5.55
C ASN A 8 2.45 -1.78 6.71
N VAL A 9 2.24 -0.48 6.56
CA VAL A 9 1.44 0.29 7.50
C VAL A 9 0.00 -0.23 7.55
N MET A 10 -0.61 -0.46 6.38
CA MET A 10 -1.97 -1.00 6.31
C MET A 10 -2.05 -2.44 6.82
N MET A 11 -1.02 -3.27 6.56
CA MET A 11 -0.99 -4.67 7.00
C MET A 11 -0.70 -4.82 8.50
N TYR A 12 0.29 -4.12 9.04
CA TYR A 12 0.71 -4.27 10.44
C TYR A 12 -0.16 -3.46 11.40
N TYR A 13 -0.56 -2.26 10.98
CA TYR A 13 -1.29 -1.32 11.83
C TYR A 13 -2.75 -1.13 11.41
N GLY A 14 -3.25 -1.91 10.44
CA GLY A 14 -4.62 -1.79 9.92
C GLY A 14 -5.68 -1.83 11.02
N THR A 15 -5.59 -2.78 11.95
CA THR A 15 -6.49 -2.87 13.10
C THR A 15 -6.41 -1.65 13.99
N SER A 16 -5.19 -1.16 14.28
CA SER A 16 -4.98 0.04 15.12
C SER A 16 -5.53 1.30 14.44
N ILE A 17 -5.33 1.44 13.14
CA ILE A 17 -5.89 2.55 12.35
C ILE A 17 -7.42 2.53 12.41
N LEU A 18 -8.04 1.38 12.24
CA LEU A 18 -9.49 1.23 12.31
C LEU A 18 -10.02 1.54 13.71
N GLN A 19 -9.34 1.10 14.78
CA GLN A 19 -9.71 1.46 16.16
C GLN A 19 -9.63 2.98 16.40
N MET A 20 -8.60 3.64 15.90
CA MET A 20 -8.46 5.12 16.00
C MET A 20 -9.57 5.87 15.25
N THR A 21 -10.21 5.25 14.27
CA THR A 21 -11.31 5.86 13.50
C THR A 21 -12.69 5.58 14.08
N GLY A 22 -12.78 4.80 15.17
CA GLY A 22 -14.03 4.57 15.90
C GLY A 22 -14.57 3.15 15.85
N PHE A 23 -13.86 2.20 15.23
CA PHE A 23 -14.24 0.79 15.32
C PHE A 23 -13.94 0.22 16.70
N GLY A 24 -14.89 -0.57 17.27
CA GLY A 24 -14.59 -1.44 18.40
C GLY A 24 -13.54 -2.50 18.01
N ARG A 25 -12.88 -3.08 18.99
CA ARG A 25 -11.78 -4.04 18.76
C ARG A 25 -12.20 -5.21 17.85
N ASP A 26 -13.34 -5.83 18.11
CA ASP A 26 -13.82 -6.98 17.34
C ASP A 26 -14.23 -6.59 15.92
N SER A 27 -14.88 -5.42 15.77
CA SER A 27 -15.25 -4.87 14.46
C SER A 27 -14.00 -4.50 13.63
N ALA A 28 -12.96 -3.98 14.26
CA ALA A 28 -11.70 -3.67 13.60
C ALA A 28 -10.96 -4.94 13.12
N LEU A 29 -11.04 -6.04 13.88
CA LEU A 29 -10.51 -7.33 13.47
C LEU A 29 -11.26 -7.89 12.24
N ILE A 30 -12.60 -7.88 12.28
CA ILE A 30 -13.42 -8.32 11.13
C ILE A 30 -13.14 -7.48 9.89
N ALA A 31 -13.04 -6.16 10.05
CA ALA A 31 -12.71 -5.25 8.96
C ALA A 31 -11.30 -5.53 8.38
N ASN A 32 -10.34 -5.89 9.23
CA ASN A 32 -9.00 -6.27 8.76
C ASN A 32 -8.98 -7.62 8.02
N ILE A 33 -9.84 -8.56 8.40
CA ILE A 33 -10.07 -9.81 7.63
C ILE A 33 -10.63 -9.47 6.23
N ALA A 34 -11.60 -8.56 6.13
CA ALA A 34 -12.13 -8.11 4.85
C ALA A 34 -11.03 -7.46 3.96
N ASN A 35 -10.09 -6.71 4.54
CA ASN A 35 -8.92 -6.21 3.85
C ASN A 35 -8.07 -7.36 3.26
N GLY A 36 -7.83 -8.42 4.03
CA GLY A 36 -7.10 -9.61 3.56
C GLY A 36 -7.80 -10.31 2.39
N VAL A 37 -9.12 -10.50 2.48
CA VAL A 37 -9.94 -11.08 1.40
C VAL A 37 -9.85 -10.22 0.13
N THR A 38 -9.95 -8.89 0.28
CA THR A 38 -9.81 -7.94 -0.85
C THR A 38 -8.44 -8.07 -1.51
N ALA A 39 -7.37 -8.20 -0.73
CA ALA A 39 -6.02 -8.37 -1.25
C ALA A 39 -5.88 -9.64 -2.10
N VAL A 40 -6.42 -10.77 -1.62
CA VAL A 40 -6.41 -12.05 -2.36
C VAL A 40 -7.24 -11.93 -3.64
N ALA A 41 -8.45 -11.39 -3.56
CA ALA A 41 -9.32 -11.22 -4.73
C ALA A 41 -8.67 -10.32 -5.80
N ALA A 42 -8.06 -9.20 -5.38
CA ALA A 42 -7.32 -8.31 -6.28
C ALA A 42 -6.16 -9.02 -6.97
N THR A 43 -5.41 -9.85 -6.25
CA THR A 43 -4.31 -10.63 -6.82
C THR A 43 -4.80 -11.62 -7.89
N ILE A 44 -5.92 -12.31 -7.63
CA ILE A 44 -6.51 -13.25 -8.61
C ILE A 44 -6.94 -12.51 -9.89
N VAL A 45 -7.60 -11.36 -9.75
CA VAL A 45 -8.00 -10.51 -10.89
C VAL A 45 -6.76 -10.08 -11.69
N THR A 46 -5.69 -9.72 -11.00
CA THR A 46 -4.44 -9.31 -11.64
C THR A 46 -3.80 -10.40 -12.47
N LEU A 47 -3.79 -11.63 -12.00
CA LEU A 47 -3.25 -12.76 -12.76
C LEU A 47 -3.97 -12.95 -14.11
N GLN A 48 -5.25 -12.59 -14.19
CA GLN A 48 -6.01 -12.61 -15.44
C GLN A 48 -5.70 -11.38 -16.32
N LEU A 49 -5.59 -10.20 -15.71
CA LEU A 49 -5.28 -8.95 -16.41
C LEU A 49 -3.87 -8.92 -17.01
N LEU A 50 -2.91 -9.59 -16.37
CA LEU A 50 -1.52 -9.70 -16.85
C LEU A 50 -1.39 -10.27 -18.27
N LYS A 51 -2.38 -11.03 -18.73
CA LYS A 51 -2.41 -11.59 -20.08
C LYS A 51 -2.75 -10.55 -21.15
N HIS A 52 -3.37 -9.43 -20.77
CA HIS A 52 -3.97 -8.48 -21.72
C HIS A 52 -3.45 -7.05 -21.55
N VAL A 53 -2.90 -6.70 -20.38
CA VAL A 53 -2.49 -5.34 -20.06
C VAL A 53 -0.97 -5.25 -19.96
N PRO A 54 -0.32 -4.28 -20.67
CA PRO A 54 1.11 -4.03 -20.52
C PRO A 54 1.45 -3.62 -19.07
N ARG A 55 2.68 -3.90 -18.66
CA ARG A 55 3.13 -3.75 -17.25
C ARG A 55 3.17 -2.30 -16.78
N ARG A 56 3.68 -1.40 -17.63
CA ARG A 56 3.81 0.02 -17.31
C ARG A 56 2.48 0.71 -16.99
N PRO A 57 1.43 0.68 -17.86
CA PRO A 57 0.14 1.26 -17.52
C PRO A 57 -0.50 0.63 -16.28
N MET A 58 -0.31 -0.67 -16.05
CA MET A 58 -0.83 -1.34 -14.87
C MET A 58 -0.19 -0.78 -13.59
N LEU A 59 1.13 -0.56 -13.60
CA LEU A 59 1.85 0.03 -12.48
C LEU A 59 1.42 1.49 -12.23
N ILE A 60 1.23 2.27 -13.29
CA ILE A 60 0.76 3.66 -13.21
C ILE A 60 -0.65 3.73 -12.60
N VAL A 61 -1.58 2.91 -13.10
CA VAL A 61 -2.95 2.83 -12.57
C VAL A 61 -2.94 2.40 -11.10
N GLY A 62 -2.11 1.42 -10.74
CA GLY A 62 -1.92 0.99 -9.36
C GLY A 62 -1.43 2.11 -8.44
N LEU A 63 -0.43 2.88 -8.87
CA LEU A 63 0.11 4.00 -8.11
C LEU A 63 -0.87 5.16 -8.00
N ILE A 64 -1.60 5.50 -9.05
CA ILE A 64 -2.64 6.53 -9.00
C ILE A 64 -3.76 6.10 -8.07
N GLY A 65 -4.28 4.88 -8.22
CA GLY A 65 -5.35 4.35 -7.40
C GLY A 65 -4.98 4.24 -5.92
N SER A 66 -3.77 3.77 -5.61
CA SER A 66 -3.27 3.72 -4.24
C SER A 66 -3.05 5.11 -3.63
N THR A 67 -2.60 6.09 -4.44
CA THR A 67 -2.45 7.49 -3.99
C THR A 67 -3.81 8.12 -3.69
N VAL A 68 -4.80 7.91 -4.53
CA VAL A 68 -6.18 8.39 -4.29
C VAL A 68 -6.74 7.76 -3.01
N ALA A 69 -6.56 6.47 -2.85
CA ALA A 69 -7.06 5.74 -1.69
C ALA A 69 -6.40 6.21 -0.37
N ILE A 70 -5.06 6.35 -0.34
CA ILE A 70 -4.37 6.83 0.88
C ILE A 70 -4.72 8.30 1.17
N THR A 71 -4.97 9.11 0.14
CA THR A 71 -5.50 10.47 0.28
C THR A 71 -6.88 10.45 0.94
N GLY A 72 -7.76 9.53 0.52
CA GLY A 72 -9.06 9.31 1.14
C GLY A 72 -8.97 8.93 2.63
N VAL A 73 -8.06 8.02 3.00
CA VAL A 73 -7.77 7.67 4.42
C VAL A 73 -7.31 8.90 5.19
N THR A 74 -6.42 9.71 4.58
CA THR A 74 -5.89 10.93 5.19
C THR A 74 -6.99 11.93 5.51
N PHE A 75 -7.90 12.20 4.56
CA PHE A 75 -9.03 13.10 4.78
C PHE A 75 -10.06 12.51 5.74
N ALA A 76 -10.34 11.21 5.68
CA ALA A 76 -11.21 10.54 6.63
C ALA A 76 -10.72 10.69 8.08
N SER A 77 -9.39 10.77 8.29
CA SER A 77 -8.82 10.99 9.62
C SER A 77 -9.20 12.36 10.24
N ARG A 78 -9.57 13.35 9.43
CA ARG A 78 -10.00 14.69 9.85
C ARG A 78 -11.50 14.79 10.19
N LEU A 79 -12.29 13.79 9.83
CA LEU A 79 -13.71 13.77 10.18
C LEU A 79 -13.91 13.65 11.71
N PRO A 80 -15.05 14.12 12.23
CA PRO A 80 -15.34 14.07 13.66
C PRO A 80 -15.21 12.67 14.25
N ALA A 81 -14.55 12.58 15.39
CA ALA A 81 -14.43 11.30 16.11
C ALA A 81 -15.81 10.79 16.51
N GLY A 82 -16.03 9.47 16.34
CA GLY A 82 -17.31 8.82 16.65
C GLY A 82 -18.35 8.84 15.52
N SER A 83 -18.05 9.47 14.37
CA SER A 83 -18.92 9.38 13.20
C SER A 83 -18.80 8.01 12.53
N SER A 84 -19.92 7.30 12.37
CA SER A 84 -19.97 6.05 11.59
C SER A 84 -19.45 6.24 10.16
N PHE A 85 -19.69 7.41 9.57
CA PHE A 85 -19.20 7.75 8.24
C PHE A 85 -17.65 7.74 8.19
N ARG A 86 -16.98 8.28 9.20
CA ARG A 86 -15.50 8.23 9.31
C ARG A 86 -14.99 6.80 9.28
N ALA A 87 -15.61 5.92 10.06
CA ALA A 87 -15.23 4.53 10.17
C ALA A 87 -15.39 3.78 8.83
N PHE A 88 -16.58 3.88 8.21
CA PHE A 88 -16.85 3.23 6.92
C PHE A 88 -16.03 3.83 5.76
N ALA A 89 -15.80 5.14 5.75
CA ALA A 89 -14.94 5.78 4.75
C ALA A 89 -13.50 5.26 4.87
N THR A 90 -12.97 5.14 6.10
CA THR A 90 -11.62 4.64 6.30
C THR A 90 -11.46 3.21 5.82
N ILE A 91 -12.37 2.28 6.19
CA ILE A 91 -12.25 0.89 5.75
C ILE A 91 -12.41 0.77 4.23
N GLY A 92 -13.37 1.49 3.62
CA GLY A 92 -13.56 1.49 2.18
C GLY A 92 -12.31 1.97 1.42
N MET A 93 -11.66 3.04 1.90
CA MET A 93 -10.43 3.54 1.31
C MET A 93 -9.24 2.61 1.57
N MET A 94 -9.17 1.93 2.71
CA MET A 94 -8.15 0.89 2.96
C MET A 94 -8.32 -0.31 2.02
N MET A 95 -9.54 -0.78 1.82
CA MET A 95 -9.82 -1.86 0.86
C MET A 95 -9.47 -1.45 -0.57
N LEU A 96 -9.79 -0.22 -0.96
CA LEU A 96 -9.44 0.35 -2.26
C LEU A 96 -7.92 0.44 -2.44
N PHE A 97 -7.20 0.89 -1.40
CA PHE A 97 -5.73 0.91 -1.41
C PHE A 97 -5.16 -0.48 -1.63
N LEU A 98 -5.64 -1.48 -0.86
CA LEU A 98 -5.17 -2.86 -0.99
C LEU A 98 -5.51 -3.47 -2.35
N ALA A 99 -6.68 -3.16 -2.91
CA ALA A 99 -7.07 -3.62 -4.24
C ALA A 99 -6.10 -3.11 -5.32
N PHE A 100 -5.77 -1.82 -5.33
CA PHE A 100 -4.81 -1.27 -6.29
C PHE A 100 -3.38 -1.72 -6.02
N PHE A 101 -3.00 -1.82 -4.74
CA PHE A 101 -1.65 -2.23 -4.38
C PHE A 101 -1.39 -3.69 -4.72
N GLN A 102 -2.21 -4.61 -4.24
CA GLN A 102 -2.08 -6.05 -4.50
C GLN A 102 -2.51 -6.42 -5.93
N GLY A 103 -3.41 -5.62 -6.50
CA GLY A 103 -3.89 -5.80 -7.86
C GLY A 103 -2.92 -5.28 -8.95
N ALA A 104 -1.98 -4.41 -8.63
CA ALA A 104 -1.09 -3.86 -9.65
C ALA A 104 0.36 -3.71 -9.16
N ILE A 105 0.60 -2.97 -8.06
CA ILE A 105 1.97 -2.61 -7.66
C ILE A 105 2.77 -3.83 -7.25
N SER A 106 2.20 -4.69 -6.41
CA SER A 106 2.91 -5.84 -5.84
C SER A 106 3.35 -6.85 -6.90
N PRO A 107 2.47 -7.40 -7.76
CA PRO A 107 2.87 -8.36 -8.77
C PRO A 107 3.82 -7.76 -9.80
N MET A 108 3.59 -6.50 -10.21
CA MET A 108 4.46 -5.84 -11.20
C MET A 108 5.86 -5.61 -10.67
N THR A 109 6.02 -5.26 -9.39
CA THR A 109 7.35 -5.06 -8.80
C THR A 109 8.18 -6.34 -8.84
N TRP A 110 7.60 -7.48 -8.45
CA TRP A 110 8.31 -8.77 -8.49
C TRP A 110 8.65 -9.21 -9.91
N LEU A 111 7.72 -8.99 -10.84
CA LEU A 111 7.91 -9.34 -12.24
C LEU A 111 9.03 -8.50 -12.86
N LEU A 112 9.00 -7.17 -12.69
CA LEU A 112 10.06 -6.29 -13.18
C LEU A 112 11.41 -6.61 -12.56
N MET A 113 11.47 -6.91 -11.26
CA MET A 113 12.72 -7.34 -10.62
C MET A 113 13.30 -8.60 -11.27
N SER A 114 12.47 -9.57 -11.61
CA SER A 114 12.93 -10.81 -12.25
C SER A 114 13.42 -10.63 -13.68
N GLU A 115 13.00 -9.56 -14.35
CA GLU A 115 13.31 -9.28 -15.76
C GLU A 115 14.52 -8.34 -15.94
N ILE A 116 14.78 -7.46 -14.96
CA ILE A 116 15.90 -6.52 -15.01
C ILE A 116 17.25 -7.25 -14.93
N PHE A 117 17.33 -8.36 -14.20
CA PHE A 117 18.58 -9.07 -14.00
C PHE A 117 18.82 -10.14 -15.07
N PRO A 118 20.01 -10.14 -15.74
CA PRO A 118 20.44 -11.21 -16.63
C PRO A 118 20.47 -12.57 -15.91
N GLU A 119 20.25 -13.66 -16.65
CA GLU A 119 20.15 -15.02 -16.08
C GLU A 119 21.34 -15.39 -15.22
N GLN A 120 22.56 -14.99 -15.61
CA GLN A 120 23.81 -15.34 -14.91
C GLN A 120 23.89 -14.77 -13.48
N VAL A 121 23.28 -13.59 -13.24
CA VAL A 121 23.35 -12.88 -11.95
C VAL A 121 21.98 -12.71 -11.30
N ARG A 122 20.92 -13.27 -11.89
CA ARG A 122 19.53 -13.10 -11.42
C ARG A 122 19.37 -13.49 -9.94
N GLY A 123 19.95 -14.59 -9.51
CA GLY A 123 19.85 -15.05 -8.12
C GLY A 123 20.45 -14.05 -7.13
N ILE A 124 21.65 -13.54 -7.41
CA ILE A 124 22.33 -12.56 -6.56
C ILE A 124 21.61 -11.22 -6.61
N GLY A 125 21.21 -10.76 -7.82
CA GLY A 125 20.48 -9.50 -8.01
C GLY A 125 19.14 -9.48 -7.29
N MET A 126 18.35 -10.54 -7.43
CA MET A 126 17.09 -10.73 -6.72
C MET A 126 17.27 -10.79 -5.20
N GLY A 127 18.30 -11.48 -4.73
CA GLY A 127 18.64 -11.52 -3.30
C GLY A 127 18.97 -10.15 -2.73
N ALA A 128 19.83 -9.38 -3.40
CA ALA A 128 20.18 -8.02 -3.00
C ALA A 128 18.96 -7.07 -3.03
N ALA A 129 18.16 -7.13 -4.08
CA ALA A 129 16.97 -6.31 -4.21
C ALA A 129 15.93 -6.65 -3.12
N THR A 130 15.75 -7.94 -2.81
CA THR A 130 14.87 -8.41 -1.73
C THR A 130 15.40 -7.97 -0.36
N PHE A 131 16.70 -8.02 -0.13
CA PHE A 131 17.31 -7.51 1.10
C PHE A 131 17.02 -6.01 1.28
N CYS A 132 17.26 -5.18 0.26
CA CYS A 132 16.93 -3.76 0.30
C CYS A 132 15.43 -3.51 0.53
N LEU A 133 14.57 -4.33 -0.07
CA LEU A 133 13.12 -4.27 0.12
C LEU A 133 12.74 -4.50 1.60
N TRP A 134 13.29 -5.54 2.23
CA TRP A 134 13.00 -5.84 3.65
C TRP A 134 13.64 -4.84 4.60
N LEU A 135 14.79 -4.29 4.26
CA LEU A 135 15.40 -3.19 5.04
C LEU A 135 14.52 -1.93 5.00
N ALA A 136 13.99 -1.58 3.83
CA ALA A 136 13.03 -0.49 3.72
C ALA A 136 11.72 -0.76 4.49
N ASN A 137 11.24 -2.03 4.46
CA ASN A 137 10.10 -2.47 5.26
C ASN A 137 10.34 -2.25 6.76
N PHE A 138 11.48 -2.70 7.26
CA PHE A 138 11.88 -2.50 8.65
C PHE A 138 11.87 -1.00 9.00
N GLY A 139 12.49 -0.17 8.16
CA GLY A 139 12.49 1.29 8.36
C GLY A 139 11.08 1.89 8.48
N VAL A 140 10.19 1.53 7.54
CA VAL A 140 8.79 2.00 7.58
C VAL A 140 8.07 1.47 8.82
N GLY A 141 8.26 0.21 9.19
CA GLY A 141 7.65 -0.40 10.37
C GLY A 141 8.04 0.28 11.68
N VAL A 142 9.29 0.73 11.80
CA VAL A 142 9.80 1.45 12.98
C VAL A 142 9.36 2.93 12.96
N LEU A 143 9.46 3.57 11.80
CA LEU A 143 9.19 5.02 11.68
C LEU A 143 7.70 5.36 11.76
N PHE A 144 6.82 4.44 11.35
CA PHE A 144 5.38 4.73 11.37
C PHE A 144 4.82 5.00 12.77
N PRO A 145 5.04 4.15 13.81
CA PRO A 145 4.57 4.44 15.16
C PRO A 145 5.15 5.73 15.73
N VAL A 146 6.43 6.02 15.44
CA VAL A 146 7.10 7.25 15.86
C VAL A 146 6.46 8.47 15.20
N GLY A 147 6.22 8.41 13.89
CA GLY A 147 5.51 9.45 13.16
C GLY A 147 4.10 9.66 13.70
N LEU A 148 3.36 8.56 13.94
CA LEU A 148 2.03 8.62 14.51
C LEU A 148 1.99 9.31 15.88
N ALA A 149 2.98 9.04 16.75
CA ALA A 149 3.08 9.63 18.07
C ALA A 149 3.51 11.10 18.04
N GLN A 150 4.42 11.51 17.14
CA GLN A 150 5.00 12.84 17.10
C GLN A 150 4.20 13.84 16.26
N ILE A 151 3.78 13.45 15.06
CA ILE A 151 3.14 14.36 14.09
C ILE A 151 1.66 14.02 13.85
N GLY A 152 1.19 12.91 14.43
CA GLY A 152 -0.19 12.45 14.31
C GLY A 152 -0.51 11.76 13.00
N MET A 153 -1.70 11.14 12.96
CA MET A 153 -2.15 10.29 11.86
C MET A 153 -2.20 11.04 10.51
N PHE A 154 -2.74 12.24 10.49
CA PHE A 154 -2.90 13.01 9.26
C PHE A 154 -1.56 13.28 8.56
N TRP A 155 -0.60 13.86 9.27
CA TRP A 155 0.70 14.22 8.70
C TRP A 155 1.54 13.00 8.33
N THR A 156 1.43 11.93 9.10
CA THR A 156 2.09 10.66 8.76
C THR A 156 1.59 10.13 7.41
N PHE A 157 0.28 10.15 7.16
CA PHE A 157 -0.26 9.74 5.87
C PHE A 157 0.06 10.73 4.74
N VAL A 158 0.17 12.03 5.01
CA VAL A 158 0.66 13.01 4.01
C VAL A 158 2.08 12.66 3.54
N CYS A 159 2.97 12.20 4.42
CA CYS A 159 4.28 11.71 4.02
C CYS A 159 4.17 10.52 3.04
N PHE A 160 3.25 9.58 3.29
CA PHE A 160 3.03 8.46 2.36
C PHE A 160 2.43 8.89 1.03
N ILE A 161 1.59 9.92 0.98
CA ILE A 161 1.14 10.51 -0.29
C ILE A 161 2.34 11.05 -1.07
N GLY A 162 3.24 11.77 -0.41
CA GLY A 162 4.46 12.28 -1.02
C GLY A 162 5.34 11.17 -1.60
N THR A 163 5.57 10.09 -0.86
CA THR A 163 6.36 8.95 -1.35
C THR A 163 5.69 8.20 -2.50
N ASN A 164 4.35 8.10 -2.52
CA ASN A 164 3.62 7.55 -3.67
C ASN A 164 3.75 8.41 -4.91
N LEU A 165 3.68 9.74 -4.78
CA LEU A 165 3.87 10.67 -5.89
C LEU A 165 5.29 10.59 -6.45
N ILE A 166 6.31 10.49 -5.60
CA ILE A 166 7.70 10.27 -6.02
C ILE A 166 7.81 8.93 -6.77
N SER A 167 7.17 7.89 -6.28
CA SER A 167 7.14 6.57 -6.91
C SER A 167 6.45 6.63 -8.28
N LEU A 168 5.35 7.37 -8.39
CA LEU A 168 4.65 7.58 -9.66
C LEU A 168 5.53 8.32 -10.67
N LEU A 169 6.19 9.41 -10.23
CA LEU A 169 7.12 10.16 -11.07
C LEU A 169 8.27 9.27 -11.55
N PHE A 170 8.84 8.46 -10.66
CA PHE A 170 9.89 7.51 -11.04
C PHE A 170 9.42 6.53 -12.11
N VAL A 171 8.22 5.96 -11.98
CA VAL A 171 7.68 5.02 -12.97
C VAL A 171 7.40 5.72 -14.31
N LEU A 172 6.94 6.97 -14.29
CA LEU A 172 6.70 7.73 -15.52
C LEU A 172 7.97 8.04 -16.30
N ILE A 173 9.10 8.21 -15.60
CA ILE A 173 10.38 8.60 -16.23
C ILE A 173 11.21 7.37 -16.62
N PHE A 174 11.27 6.34 -15.76
CA PHE A 174 12.28 5.27 -15.88
C PHE A 174 11.70 3.89 -16.26
N VAL A 175 10.41 3.69 -16.21
CA VAL A 175 9.74 2.44 -16.55
C VAL A 175 8.86 2.60 -17.77
#